data_0aaa0155c10376c406bdcab612b7eccb
#
_entry.id   0aaa0155c10376c406bdcab612b7eccb
#
_cell.length_a   1.000
_cell.length_b   1.000
_cell.length_c   1.000
_cell.angle_alpha   90.00
_cell.angle_beta   90.00
_cell.angle_gamma   90.00
#
_symmetry.space_group_name_H-M   'P 1'
#
loop_
_entity.id
_entity.type
_entity.pdbx_description
1 polymer ?
#
loop_
_entity_poly.entity_id
_entity_poly.type
_entity_poly.pdbx_seq_one_letter_code
_entity_poly.pdbx_strand_id
1 'polypeptide(L)'
;MREKRDRALAKGYERTFRFMVLGVPNTGKSTVINLLSGSKRTVTGDKAGVTRGKQWIRLEGFELLDTPGTMPPAFENQTYARRLAYVGSINDDILDFDDLALALLSDMAESYPARLTERYGITDFSVPSDMLDAVCVRRGFVLRGGEYDYDRACKAVIDDLRKGRLGRVSLDSDSDVRAAKY
;
A
#
# COMPACT_ATOMS: atom_id res chain seq x y z
N MET A 1 -7.75 -5.52 -28.90
CA MET A 1 -9.05 -5.93 -28.33
C MET A 1 -10.22 -5.58 -29.25
N ARG A 2 -10.33 -4.36 -29.77
CA ARG A 2 -11.40 -3.94 -30.69
C ARG A 2 -11.52 -4.88 -31.90
N GLU A 3 -10.43 -5.15 -32.62
CA GLU A 3 -10.45 -6.04 -33.79
C GLU A 3 -11.00 -7.47 -33.52
N LYS A 4 -10.68 -8.04 -32.32
CA LYS A 4 -11.21 -9.38 -31.96
C LYS A 4 -12.71 -9.35 -31.68
N ARG A 5 -13.20 -8.23 -31.12
CA ARG A 5 -14.62 -8.01 -30.89
C ARG A 5 -15.35 -7.82 -32.22
N ASP A 6 -14.81 -6.99 -33.09
CA ASP A 6 -15.43 -6.68 -34.38
C ASP A 6 -15.47 -7.91 -35.30
N ARG A 7 -14.45 -8.77 -35.29
CA ARG A 7 -14.45 -10.08 -35.95
C ARG A 7 -15.48 -11.06 -35.38
N ALA A 8 -15.72 -11.01 -34.05
CA ALA A 8 -16.73 -11.86 -33.42
C ALA A 8 -18.14 -11.39 -33.76
N LEU A 9 -18.39 -10.06 -33.71
CA LEU A 9 -19.66 -9.45 -34.11
C LEU A 9 -19.99 -9.72 -35.59
N ALA A 10 -19.00 -9.64 -36.47
CA ALA A 10 -19.17 -9.98 -37.90
C ALA A 10 -19.57 -11.45 -38.13
N LYS A 11 -19.30 -12.33 -37.16
CA LYS A 11 -19.70 -13.76 -37.15
C LYS A 11 -20.97 -14.05 -36.37
N GLY A 12 -21.68 -13.01 -35.88
CA GLY A 12 -22.91 -13.14 -35.10
C GLY A 12 -22.69 -13.59 -33.64
N TYR A 13 -21.47 -13.51 -33.11
CA TYR A 13 -21.17 -13.85 -31.72
C TYR A 13 -20.92 -12.59 -30.92
N GLU A 14 -21.69 -12.38 -29.86
CA GLU A 14 -21.38 -11.37 -28.85
C GLU A 14 -20.32 -11.90 -27.89
N ARG A 15 -19.07 -11.40 -28.03
CA ARG A 15 -17.94 -11.83 -27.19
C ARG A 15 -17.73 -10.87 -26.06
N THR A 16 -18.06 -11.29 -24.86
CA THR A 16 -17.72 -10.59 -23.61
C THR A 16 -16.30 -10.97 -23.16
N PHE A 17 -15.43 -9.98 -22.98
CA PHE A 17 -14.10 -10.22 -22.41
C PHE A 17 -14.21 -10.32 -20.90
N ARG A 18 -13.43 -11.23 -20.32
CA ARG A 18 -13.34 -11.42 -18.87
C ARG A 18 -11.94 -11.07 -18.40
N PHE A 19 -11.85 -10.22 -17.39
CA PHE A 19 -10.61 -9.84 -16.74
C PHE A 19 -10.71 -10.17 -15.26
N MET A 20 -9.58 -10.52 -14.66
CA MET A 20 -9.46 -10.74 -13.24
C MET A 20 -8.48 -9.72 -12.67
N VAL A 21 -8.84 -9.10 -11.53
CA VAL A 21 -7.98 -8.16 -10.81
C VAL A 21 -7.37 -8.91 -9.63
N LEU A 22 -6.05 -9.08 -9.66
CA LEU A 22 -5.27 -9.76 -8.63
C LEU A 22 -4.31 -8.79 -7.95
N GLY A 23 -3.97 -9.07 -6.71
CA GLY A 23 -2.95 -8.34 -5.94
C GLY A 23 -3.14 -8.53 -4.44
N VAL A 24 -2.13 -8.13 -3.68
CA VAL A 24 -2.16 -8.17 -2.21
C VAL A 24 -3.27 -7.27 -1.65
N PRO A 25 -3.70 -7.44 -0.39
CA PRO A 25 -4.69 -6.57 0.23
C PRO A 25 -4.29 -5.10 0.17
N ASN A 26 -5.26 -4.20 0.22
CA ASN A 26 -5.10 -2.74 0.29
C ASN A 26 -4.31 -2.06 -0.84
N THR A 27 -4.13 -2.71 -2.00
CA THR A 27 -3.44 -2.14 -3.18
C THR A 27 -4.34 -1.37 -4.12
N GLY A 28 -5.57 -1.06 -3.70
CA GLY A 28 -6.50 -0.27 -4.50
C GLY A 28 -7.22 -1.04 -5.62
N LYS A 29 -7.24 -2.39 -5.60
CA LYS A 29 -7.97 -3.20 -6.59
C LYS A 29 -9.41 -2.76 -6.79
N SER A 30 -10.17 -2.72 -5.70
CA SER A 30 -11.58 -2.30 -5.72
C SER A 30 -11.75 -0.83 -6.11
N THR A 31 -10.78 0.02 -5.79
CA THR A 31 -10.74 1.42 -6.21
C THR A 31 -10.62 1.53 -7.73
N VAL A 32 -9.69 0.77 -8.33
CA VAL A 32 -9.52 0.72 -9.79
C VAL A 32 -10.80 0.21 -10.48
N ILE A 33 -11.41 -0.84 -9.91
CA ILE A 33 -12.67 -1.40 -10.44
C ILE A 33 -13.79 -0.35 -10.39
N ASN A 34 -13.94 0.36 -9.27
CA ASN A 34 -14.95 1.42 -9.11
C ASN A 34 -14.71 2.58 -10.10
N LEU A 35 -13.45 2.95 -10.32
CA LEU A 35 -13.08 3.97 -11.30
C LEU A 35 -13.47 3.55 -12.72
N LEU A 36 -13.16 2.31 -13.10
CA LEU A 36 -13.50 1.77 -14.43
C LEU A 36 -15.01 1.59 -14.62
N SER A 37 -15.75 1.32 -13.56
CA SER A 37 -17.21 1.12 -13.63
C SER A 37 -18.01 2.44 -13.61
N GLY A 38 -17.37 3.57 -13.35
CA GLY A 38 -18.03 4.86 -13.21
C GLY A 38 -18.99 4.96 -12.00
N SER A 39 -18.96 3.95 -11.10
CA SER A 39 -19.85 3.88 -9.93
C SER A 39 -19.22 3.08 -8.80
N LYS A 40 -19.68 3.30 -7.56
CA LYS A 40 -19.27 2.49 -6.39
C LYS A 40 -19.94 1.11 -6.42
N ARG A 41 -19.40 0.17 -7.17
CA ARG A 41 -19.90 -1.21 -7.29
C ARG A 41 -19.23 -2.18 -6.32
N THR A 42 -18.06 -1.82 -5.79
CA THR A 42 -17.34 -2.62 -4.80
C THR A 42 -17.09 -1.81 -3.54
N VAL A 43 -17.03 -2.50 -2.40
CA VAL A 43 -16.69 -1.87 -1.12
C VAL A 43 -15.20 -1.56 -1.11
N THR A 44 -14.86 -0.33 -0.81
CA THR A 44 -13.47 0.13 -0.64
C THR A 44 -13.24 0.52 0.81
N GLY A 45 -12.04 0.31 1.32
CA GLY A 45 -11.65 0.71 2.67
C GLY A 45 -10.14 0.56 2.89
N ASP A 46 -9.63 1.23 3.91
CA ASP A 46 -8.20 1.29 4.22
C ASP A 46 -7.69 0.09 5.05
N LYS A 47 -8.55 -0.92 5.27
CA LYS A 47 -8.19 -2.12 6.05
C LYS A 47 -8.00 -3.32 5.14
N ALA A 48 -7.06 -4.19 5.49
CA ALA A 48 -6.88 -5.48 4.85
C ALA A 48 -8.16 -6.34 5.01
N GLY A 49 -8.56 -7.05 3.94
CA GLY A 49 -9.72 -7.97 3.99
C GLY A 49 -11.09 -7.33 3.75
N VAL A 50 -11.17 -6.11 3.23
CA VAL A 50 -12.45 -5.44 2.89
C VAL A 50 -13.26 -6.24 1.87
N THR A 51 -12.61 -6.77 0.83
CA THR A 51 -13.25 -7.66 -0.15
C THR A 51 -13.22 -9.10 0.38
N ARG A 52 -14.37 -9.62 0.82
CA ARG A 52 -14.48 -10.95 1.46
C ARG A 52 -14.77 -12.09 0.48
N GLY A 53 -15.24 -11.80 -0.73
CA GLY A 53 -15.62 -12.80 -1.71
C GLY A 53 -15.32 -12.37 -3.14
N LYS A 54 -15.28 -13.35 -4.06
CA LYS A 54 -15.16 -13.09 -5.49
C LYS A 54 -16.46 -12.50 -6.02
N GLN A 55 -16.38 -11.39 -6.77
CA GLN A 55 -17.54 -10.73 -7.36
C GLN A 55 -17.31 -10.40 -8.82
N TRP A 56 -18.23 -10.82 -9.70
CA TRP A 56 -18.26 -10.40 -11.10
C TRP A 56 -18.95 -9.05 -11.25
N ILE A 57 -18.29 -8.13 -11.90
CA ILE A 57 -18.79 -6.79 -12.20
C ILE A 57 -18.90 -6.67 -13.72
N ARG A 58 -20.13 -6.51 -14.21
CA ARG A 58 -20.42 -6.35 -15.64
C ARG A 58 -20.27 -4.89 -16.02
N LEU A 59 -19.46 -4.65 -17.06
CA LEU A 59 -19.26 -3.37 -17.66
C LEU A 59 -19.56 -3.45 -19.16
N GLU A 60 -19.65 -2.33 -19.82
CA GLU A 60 -19.95 -2.32 -21.26
C GLU A 60 -18.82 -3.00 -22.06
N GLY A 61 -19.12 -4.16 -22.63
CA GLY A 61 -18.22 -4.96 -23.46
C GLY A 61 -17.23 -5.86 -22.71
N PHE A 62 -17.23 -5.89 -21.36
CA PHE A 62 -16.38 -6.79 -20.58
C PHE A 62 -16.89 -7.02 -19.16
N GLU A 63 -16.38 -8.06 -18.54
CA GLU A 63 -16.64 -8.40 -17.12
C GLU A 63 -15.32 -8.35 -16.34
N LEU A 64 -15.35 -7.79 -15.11
CA LEU A 64 -14.25 -7.77 -14.17
C LEU A 64 -14.56 -8.70 -13.00
N LEU A 65 -13.63 -9.58 -12.66
CA LEU A 65 -13.67 -10.34 -11.42
C LEU A 65 -12.84 -9.61 -10.36
N ASP A 66 -13.53 -9.05 -9.37
CA ASP A 66 -12.88 -8.59 -8.15
C ASP A 66 -12.59 -9.79 -7.24
N THR A 67 -11.35 -9.86 -6.76
CA THR A 67 -10.91 -10.94 -5.88
C THR A 67 -10.43 -10.38 -4.54
N PRO A 68 -10.64 -11.13 -3.44
CA PRO A 68 -9.95 -10.82 -2.19
C PRO A 68 -8.45 -10.69 -2.41
N GLY A 69 -7.82 -9.80 -1.64
CA GLY A 69 -6.35 -9.71 -1.64
C GLY A 69 -5.74 -11.07 -1.28
N THR A 70 -4.79 -11.51 -2.08
CA THR A 70 -4.07 -12.77 -1.84
C THR A 70 -2.71 -12.49 -1.24
N MET A 71 -2.36 -13.22 -0.19
CA MET A 71 -1.04 -13.19 0.45
C MET A 71 -0.53 -14.62 0.63
N PRO A 72 0.78 -14.84 0.61
CA PRO A 72 1.33 -16.14 0.96
C PRO A 72 1.01 -16.47 2.43
N PRO A 73 0.86 -17.75 2.79
CA PRO A 73 0.52 -18.17 4.17
C PRO A 73 1.65 -17.86 5.17
N ALA A 74 2.87 -17.72 4.71
CA ALA A 74 4.03 -17.33 5.50
C ALA A 74 4.98 -16.48 4.64
N PHE A 75 5.73 -15.59 5.29
CA PHE A 75 6.76 -14.78 4.66
C PHE A 75 8.14 -15.35 5.01
N GLU A 76 8.83 -15.92 4.04
CA GLU A 76 10.22 -16.34 4.18
C GLU A 76 11.16 -15.12 4.28
N ASN A 77 10.80 -14.03 3.60
CA ASN A 77 11.58 -12.80 3.59
C ASN A 77 10.89 -11.72 4.45
N GLN A 78 11.51 -11.41 5.59
CA GLN A 78 11.02 -10.40 6.54
C GLN A 78 11.02 -8.98 5.96
N THR A 79 11.88 -8.67 5.00
CA THR A 79 11.88 -7.37 4.32
C THR A 79 10.61 -7.19 3.51
N TYR A 80 10.16 -8.22 2.78
CA TYR A 80 8.88 -8.17 2.08
C TYR A 80 7.69 -8.06 3.03
N ALA A 81 7.71 -8.79 4.15
CA ALA A 81 6.67 -8.69 5.16
C ALA A 81 6.54 -7.26 5.68
N ARG A 82 7.67 -6.60 6.03
CA ARG A 82 7.68 -5.21 6.48
C ARG A 82 7.14 -4.25 5.41
N ARG A 83 7.59 -4.36 4.16
CA ARG A 83 7.12 -3.50 3.06
C ARG A 83 5.62 -3.66 2.81
N LEU A 84 5.07 -4.86 2.95
CA LEU A 84 3.63 -5.10 2.90
C LEU A 84 2.88 -4.51 4.10
N ALA A 85 3.49 -4.53 5.29
CA ALA A 85 2.96 -3.88 6.48
C ALA A 85 2.93 -2.35 6.33
N TYR A 86 3.98 -1.75 5.77
CA TYR A 86 4.02 -0.30 5.50
C TYR A 86 2.83 0.18 4.69
N VAL A 87 2.45 -0.55 3.64
CA VAL A 87 1.33 -0.18 2.77
C VAL A 87 -0.04 -0.68 3.26
N GLY A 88 -0.10 -1.25 4.47
CA GLY A 88 -1.34 -1.71 5.09
C GLY A 88 -1.92 -2.98 4.46
N SER A 89 -1.10 -3.78 3.77
CA SER A 89 -1.55 -5.08 3.23
C SER A 89 -1.69 -6.14 4.32
N ILE A 90 -0.98 -5.98 5.44
CA ILE A 90 -1.09 -6.81 6.65
C ILE A 90 -2.04 -6.13 7.63
N ASN A 91 -2.78 -6.93 8.43
CA ASN A 91 -3.67 -6.38 9.46
C ASN A 91 -2.87 -5.66 10.55
N ASP A 92 -3.23 -4.41 10.81
CA ASP A 92 -2.55 -3.55 11.78
C ASP A 92 -2.63 -4.09 13.22
N ASP A 93 -3.66 -4.87 13.55
CA ASP A 93 -3.85 -5.42 14.90
C ASP A 93 -2.76 -6.41 15.36
N ILE A 94 -1.96 -6.93 14.42
CA ILE A 94 -0.88 -7.88 14.68
C ILE A 94 0.52 -7.26 14.53
N LEU A 95 0.59 -5.95 14.22
CA LEU A 95 1.85 -5.26 13.95
C LEU A 95 2.36 -4.54 15.19
N ASP A 96 3.66 -4.62 15.41
CA ASP A 96 4.38 -3.71 16.28
C ASP A 96 4.67 -2.42 15.50
N PHE A 97 3.96 -1.34 15.86
CA PHE A 97 4.09 -0.06 15.17
C PHE A 97 5.40 0.65 15.50
N ASP A 98 6.01 0.39 16.64
CA ASP A 98 7.27 1.01 17.04
C ASP A 98 8.41 0.46 16.19
N ASP A 99 8.54 -0.86 16.11
CA ASP A 99 9.50 -1.51 15.25
C ASP A 99 9.27 -1.17 13.77
N LEU A 100 8.00 -1.12 13.36
CA LEU A 100 7.63 -0.82 11.98
C LEU A 100 7.99 0.61 11.57
N ALA A 101 7.76 1.59 12.44
CA ALA A 101 8.06 3.00 12.18
C ALA A 101 9.57 3.26 12.16
N LEU A 102 10.32 2.68 13.09
CA LEU A 102 11.78 2.78 13.12
C LEU A 102 12.40 2.17 11.86
N ALA A 103 11.92 1.00 11.44
CA ALA A 103 12.38 0.36 10.21
C ALA A 103 12.02 1.20 8.97
N LEU A 104 10.83 1.81 8.90
CA LEU A 104 10.43 2.69 7.81
C LEU A 104 11.30 3.95 7.75
N LEU A 105 11.59 4.57 8.89
CA LEU A 105 12.49 5.74 8.95
C LEU A 105 13.88 5.39 8.44
N SER A 106 14.41 4.20 8.78
CA SER A 106 15.70 3.72 8.28
C SER A 106 15.70 3.50 6.76
N ASP A 107 14.68 2.78 6.24
CA ASP A 107 14.53 2.51 4.81
C ASP A 107 14.38 3.82 4.00
N MET A 108 13.65 4.78 4.55
CA MET A 108 13.47 6.12 3.95
C MET A 108 14.75 6.98 4.05
N ALA A 109 15.50 6.88 5.14
CA ALA A 109 16.77 7.61 5.31
C ALA A 109 17.80 7.16 4.28
N GLU A 110 17.85 5.86 3.97
CA GLU A 110 18.75 5.31 2.96
C GLU A 110 18.35 5.75 1.53
N SER A 111 17.05 5.69 1.20
CA SER A 111 16.57 5.84 -0.18
C SER A 111 16.05 7.25 -0.50
N TYR A 112 15.50 7.95 0.47
CA TYR A 112 14.77 9.23 0.29
C TYR A 112 15.01 10.22 1.45
N PRO A 113 16.27 10.51 1.86
CA PRO A 113 16.53 11.37 3.03
C PRO A 113 15.89 12.76 2.89
N ALA A 114 15.90 13.34 1.68
CA ALA A 114 15.29 14.64 1.42
C ALA A 114 13.81 14.71 1.76
N ARG A 115 13.06 13.59 1.63
CA ARG A 115 11.63 13.54 1.98
C ARG A 115 11.42 13.62 3.49
N LEU A 116 12.32 12.99 4.27
CA LEU A 116 12.28 13.07 5.73
C LEU A 116 12.63 14.49 6.21
N THR A 117 13.62 15.14 5.58
CA THR A 117 13.95 16.53 5.87
C THR A 117 12.77 17.46 5.56
N GLU A 118 12.17 17.34 4.39
CA GLU A 118 11.02 18.15 3.97
C GLU A 118 9.83 17.99 4.93
N ARG A 119 9.52 16.75 5.31
CA ARG A 119 8.33 16.45 6.10
C ARG A 119 8.50 16.72 7.59
N TYR A 120 9.62 16.27 8.15
CA TYR A 120 9.86 16.25 9.60
C TYR A 120 10.99 17.15 10.06
N GLY A 121 11.77 17.73 9.14
CA GLY A 121 12.94 18.54 9.47
C GLY A 121 14.15 17.73 9.91
N ILE A 122 14.18 16.42 9.63
CA ILE A 122 15.28 15.53 9.99
C ILE A 122 16.51 15.89 9.16
N THR A 123 17.65 16.05 9.81
CA THR A 123 18.95 16.37 9.17
C THR A 123 20.03 15.35 9.53
N ASP A 124 19.85 14.61 10.63
CA ASP A 124 20.70 13.48 11.01
C ASP A 124 19.92 12.18 10.83
N PHE A 125 20.48 11.27 10.06
CA PHE A 125 19.85 9.99 9.68
C PHE A 125 20.58 8.80 10.29
N SER A 126 21.49 9.02 11.23
CA SER A 126 22.34 7.98 11.80
C SER A 126 21.61 7.04 12.74
N VAL A 127 20.64 7.56 13.51
CA VAL A 127 19.93 6.81 14.55
C VAL A 127 18.41 6.92 14.35
N PRO A 128 17.71 5.80 14.13
CA PRO A 128 16.26 5.81 13.88
C PRO A 128 15.43 6.39 15.04
N SER A 129 15.84 6.18 16.31
CA SER A 129 15.16 6.76 17.48
C SER A 129 15.22 8.29 17.47
N ASP A 130 16.38 8.87 17.10
CA ASP A 130 16.55 10.32 17.06
C ASP A 130 15.74 10.93 15.92
N MET A 131 15.58 10.20 14.82
CA MET A 131 14.66 10.58 13.75
C MET A 131 13.20 10.60 14.25
N LEU A 132 12.80 9.64 15.10
CA LEU A 132 11.46 9.58 15.69
C LEU A 132 11.24 10.75 16.68
N ASP A 133 12.27 11.13 17.45
CA ASP A 133 12.25 12.31 18.30
C ASP A 133 11.99 13.59 17.48
N ALA A 134 12.67 13.72 16.35
CA ALA A 134 12.44 14.85 15.43
C ALA A 134 11.00 14.87 14.89
N VAL A 135 10.39 13.71 14.64
CA VAL A 135 8.97 13.60 14.28
C VAL A 135 8.10 14.12 15.43
N CYS A 136 8.37 13.71 16.69
CA CYS A 136 7.63 14.17 17.86
C CYS A 136 7.70 15.69 18.00
N VAL A 137 8.90 16.26 17.92
CA VAL A 137 9.13 17.71 17.98
C VAL A 137 8.37 18.43 16.87
N ARG A 138 8.53 17.99 15.63
CA ARG A 138 7.93 18.62 14.44
C ARG A 138 6.40 18.61 14.48
N ARG A 139 5.81 17.54 15.06
CA ARG A 139 4.36 17.31 15.10
C ARG A 139 3.73 17.75 16.42
N GLY A 140 4.54 18.13 17.40
CA GLY A 140 4.06 18.50 18.75
C GLY A 140 3.45 17.31 19.50
N PHE A 141 4.01 16.11 19.33
CA PHE A 141 3.55 14.90 20.01
C PHE A 141 4.25 14.78 21.36
N VAL A 142 3.66 15.41 22.36
CA VAL A 142 4.17 15.48 23.73
C VAL A 142 3.05 15.12 24.70
N LEU A 143 3.34 14.27 25.65
CA LEU A 143 2.47 13.85 26.75
C LEU A 143 2.40 14.91 27.85
N ARG A 144 1.42 14.75 28.76
CA ARG A 144 1.37 15.54 30.01
C ARG A 144 2.59 15.15 30.86
N GLY A 145 3.56 16.03 31.00
CA GLY A 145 4.83 15.75 31.69
C GLY A 145 6.06 16.07 30.84
N GLY A 146 5.86 16.32 29.55
CA GLY A 146 6.96 16.75 28.66
C GLY A 146 7.66 15.60 27.93
N GLU A 147 7.27 14.36 28.15
CA GLU A 147 7.76 13.18 27.43
C GLU A 147 7.16 13.10 26.02
N TYR A 148 7.89 12.50 25.08
CA TYR A 148 7.38 12.29 23.72
C TYR A 148 6.32 11.21 23.67
N ASP A 149 5.28 11.43 22.87
CA ASP A 149 4.23 10.48 22.56
C ASP A 149 4.65 9.62 21.35
N TYR A 150 5.49 8.63 21.63
CA TYR A 150 6.04 7.75 20.59
C TYR A 150 4.99 6.90 19.89
N ASP A 151 3.99 6.40 20.62
CA ASP A 151 2.88 5.62 20.02
C ASP A 151 2.16 6.45 18.93
N ARG A 152 1.91 7.71 19.22
CA ARG A 152 1.31 8.62 18.26
C ARG A 152 2.27 8.96 17.10
N ALA A 153 3.56 9.10 17.36
CA ALA A 153 4.56 9.39 16.33
C ALA A 153 4.73 8.20 15.37
N CYS A 154 4.85 6.98 15.88
CA CYS A 154 4.97 5.76 15.08
C CYS A 154 3.76 5.57 14.15
N LYS A 155 2.55 5.70 14.68
CA LYS A 155 1.32 5.66 13.87
C LYS A 155 1.27 6.75 12.82
N ALA A 156 1.74 7.97 13.14
CA ALA A 156 1.75 9.09 12.20
C ALA A 156 2.75 8.90 11.06
N VAL A 157 3.92 8.32 11.31
CA VAL A 157 4.93 8.01 10.29
C VAL A 157 4.37 7.02 9.26
N ILE A 158 3.77 5.93 9.73
CA ILE A 158 3.14 4.92 8.86
C ILE A 158 1.97 5.52 8.07
N ASP A 159 1.11 6.31 8.73
CA ASP A 159 -0.03 6.98 8.08
C ASP A 159 0.42 7.99 7.01
N ASP A 160 1.52 8.72 7.26
CA ASP A 160 2.08 9.67 6.30
C ASP A 160 2.61 8.97 5.04
N LEU A 161 3.19 7.78 5.15
CA LEU A 161 3.54 6.96 3.99
C LEU A 161 2.28 6.50 3.23
N ARG A 162 1.33 5.88 3.93
CA ARG A 162 0.09 5.34 3.34
C ARG A 162 -0.75 6.39 2.63
N LYS A 163 -0.74 7.62 3.13
CA LYS A 163 -1.44 8.78 2.55
C LYS A 163 -0.61 9.56 1.52
N GLY A 164 0.59 9.07 1.19
CA GLY A 164 1.48 9.70 0.21
C GLY A 164 2.05 11.05 0.64
N ARG A 165 2.03 11.38 1.94
CA ARG A 165 2.56 12.65 2.48
C ARG A 165 4.09 12.68 2.53
N LEU A 166 4.73 11.51 2.44
CA LEU A 166 6.18 11.35 2.22
C LEU A 166 6.56 11.41 0.73
N GLY A 167 5.59 11.73 -0.14
CA GLY A 167 5.77 11.79 -1.58
C GLY A 167 5.63 10.41 -2.25
N ARG A 168 5.98 10.37 -3.54
CA ARG A 168 5.99 9.11 -4.30
C ARG A 168 7.32 8.41 -4.06
N VAL A 169 7.25 7.26 -3.41
CA VAL A 169 8.43 6.44 -3.05
C VAL A 169 8.23 5.01 -3.53
N SER A 170 9.33 4.33 -3.84
CA SER A 170 9.39 2.88 -4.07
C SER A 170 10.49 2.33 -3.17
N LEU A 171 10.14 1.39 -2.33
CA LEU A 171 11.09 0.74 -1.42
C LEU A 171 11.74 -0.50 -2.04
N ASP A 172 11.27 -0.93 -3.22
CA ASP A 172 11.89 -2.00 -3.98
C ASP A 172 12.94 -1.42 -4.92
N SER A 173 14.14 -1.98 -4.90
CA SER A 173 15.21 -1.68 -5.85
C SER A 173 15.12 -2.58 -7.10
N ASP A 174 15.81 -2.19 -8.17
CA ASP A 174 15.95 -3.03 -9.37
C ASP A 174 16.58 -4.40 -9.06
N SER A 175 17.46 -4.47 -8.07
CA SER A 175 18.07 -5.73 -7.61
C SER A 175 17.04 -6.61 -6.90
N ASP A 176 16.15 -6.05 -6.08
CA ASP A 176 15.07 -6.80 -5.42
C ASP A 176 14.12 -7.41 -6.47
N VAL A 177 13.74 -6.61 -7.48
CA VAL A 177 12.87 -7.08 -8.57
C VAL A 177 13.53 -8.20 -9.39
N ARG A 178 14.83 -8.11 -9.66
CA ARG A 178 15.57 -9.15 -10.40
C ARG A 178 15.83 -10.41 -9.57
N ALA A 179 15.97 -10.27 -8.25
CA ALA A 179 16.16 -11.39 -7.32
C ALA A 179 14.86 -12.16 -7.07
N ALA A 180 13.70 -11.52 -7.26
CA ALA A 180 12.40 -12.19 -7.22
C ALA A 180 12.30 -13.15 -8.42
N LYS A 181 12.80 -14.39 -8.24
CA LYS A 181 12.59 -15.47 -9.23
C LYS A 181 11.11 -15.86 -9.21
N TYR A 182 10.49 -15.76 -10.38
CA TYR A 182 9.14 -16.28 -10.64
C TYR A 182 9.19 -17.80 -10.78
#